data_44ce1953d001d4edd81752995ce9ab23
#
_entry.id   44ce1953d001d4edd81752995ce9ab23
#
_cell.length_a   1.000
_cell.length_b   1.000
_cell.length_c   1.000
_cell.angle_alpha   90.00
_cell.angle_beta   90.00
_cell.angle_gamma   90.00
#
_symmetry.space_group_name_H-M   'P 1'
#
loop_
_entity.id
_entity.type
_entity.pdbx_description
1 polymer ?
#
loop_
_entity_poly.entity_id
_entity_poly.type
_entity_poly.pdbx_seq_one_letter_code
_entity_poly.pdbx_strand_id
1 'polypeptide(L)'
;MTIAVDKNSYQVAKDDENKYIYLYEDEPLEDLMKTKLHCMEYNECEFVDINLTDYNIDCIKKCKITDKNWIKLPEYVEYKIGIIIPNYNYEHTIEKCLESIFKQTYTNYEIIFVDDMSTDNSIKIAKQTYLKHIKKELAHFDYISKLSIPKEKLKIVQLKQKRLNGGARNEAYLHLSDDVDYVYYVDSDDWLYDENALLEINRKLQSKPDVLFVGLAEYKNGKTKICDIPEYKDKYEAIAGWSGSCGKVIKKSLATRQECLYNEGTLKEDKNQHCKICFYMNSFQLLKKPIYVWNKSNYKSVTTVRKVNPLWETSTIRHWADTLQLYLELKGKDEKIDKFLESRLTMVKQEVLNNGDKQW
;
A
#
# COMPACT_ATOMS: atom_id res chain seq x y z
N MET A 1 -19.13 15.74 11.08
CA MET A 1 -19.18 17.15 10.69
C MET A 1 -20.42 17.35 9.86
N THR A 2 -21.31 18.19 10.29
CA THR A 2 -22.50 18.54 9.50
C THR A 2 -22.12 19.72 8.64
N ILE A 3 -22.15 19.57 7.34
CA ILE A 3 -21.84 20.61 6.38
C ILE A 3 -23.13 20.91 5.64
N ALA A 4 -23.70 22.09 5.79
CA ALA A 4 -24.81 22.56 5.00
C ALA A 4 -24.29 23.47 3.89
N VAL A 5 -24.62 23.15 2.66
CA VAL A 5 -24.25 23.96 1.49
C VAL A 5 -25.50 24.60 0.93
N ASP A 6 -25.55 25.93 0.94
CA ASP A 6 -26.64 26.70 0.35
C ASP A 6 -26.43 26.83 -1.16
N LYS A 7 -27.51 26.74 -1.92
CA LYS A 7 -27.58 26.85 -3.38
C LYS A 7 -26.86 28.10 -3.95
N ASN A 8 -26.78 29.18 -3.20
CA ASN A 8 -26.22 30.46 -3.68
C ASN A 8 -24.82 30.79 -3.18
N SER A 9 -24.29 30.03 -2.17
CA SER A 9 -23.07 30.42 -1.49
C SER A 9 -22.23 29.27 -0.97
N TYR A 10 -22.60 28.03 -1.27
CA TYR A 10 -21.90 26.84 -0.70
C TYR A 10 -21.64 27.01 0.80
N GLN A 11 -22.65 27.45 1.54
CA GLN A 11 -22.51 27.68 2.97
C GLN A 11 -22.50 26.37 3.72
N VAL A 12 -21.56 26.24 4.63
CA VAL A 12 -21.38 25.04 5.44
C VAL A 12 -21.71 25.38 6.87
N ALA A 13 -22.77 24.78 7.42
CA ALA A 13 -23.11 24.92 8.83
C ALA A 13 -22.55 23.76 9.65
N LYS A 14 -21.93 24.08 10.78
CA LYS A 14 -21.46 23.12 11.78
C LYS A 14 -22.50 23.05 12.90
N ASP A 15 -22.97 21.85 13.19
CA ASP A 15 -23.69 21.55 14.43
C ASP A 15 -22.66 21.14 15.50
N ASP A 16 -22.86 21.52 16.76
CA ASP A 16 -21.90 21.36 17.85
C ASP A 16 -21.44 19.91 18.09
N GLU A 17 -22.16 18.92 17.58
CA GLU A 17 -21.84 17.51 17.75
C GLU A 17 -21.59 16.72 16.45
N ASN A 18 -22.00 17.23 15.29
CA ASN A 18 -21.94 16.49 14.03
C ASN A 18 -21.60 17.39 12.84
N LYS A 19 -20.87 16.86 11.88
CA LYS A 19 -20.60 17.53 10.61
C LYS A 19 -21.48 16.92 9.51
N TYR A 20 -22.24 17.76 8.77
CA TYR A 20 -23.12 17.33 7.66
C TYR A 20 -22.78 18.09 6.38
N ILE A 21 -22.92 17.49 5.22
CA ILE A 21 -22.93 18.20 3.94
C ILE A 21 -24.37 18.26 3.45
N TYR A 22 -24.78 19.44 3.07
CA TYR A 22 -26.05 19.69 2.41
C TYR A 22 -25.80 20.01 0.93
N LEU A 23 -26.33 19.18 0.04
CA LEU A 23 -26.19 19.32 -1.41
C LEU A 23 -27.56 19.56 -2.04
N TYR A 24 -27.66 20.47 -3.00
CA TYR A 24 -28.86 20.70 -3.76
C TYR A 24 -28.93 19.78 -4.99
N GLU A 25 -30.13 19.32 -5.35
CA GLU A 25 -30.35 18.32 -6.44
C GLU A 25 -29.92 18.82 -7.82
N ASP A 26 -29.82 20.12 -8.04
CA ASP A 26 -29.64 20.71 -9.35
C ASP A 26 -28.16 20.89 -9.78
N GLU A 27 -27.19 20.54 -8.92
CA GLU A 27 -25.77 20.67 -9.27
C GLU A 27 -25.09 19.32 -9.40
N PRO A 28 -24.36 19.06 -10.51
CA PRO A 28 -23.59 17.85 -10.66
C PRO A 28 -22.54 17.72 -9.55
N LEU A 29 -22.53 16.61 -8.85
CA LEU A 29 -21.60 16.31 -7.77
C LEU A 29 -20.12 16.50 -8.21
N GLU A 30 -19.84 16.28 -9.51
CA GLU A 30 -18.53 16.43 -10.11
C GLU A 30 -18.04 17.90 -10.14
N ASP A 31 -18.95 18.85 -10.25
CA ASP A 31 -18.60 20.27 -10.21
C ASP A 31 -18.40 20.77 -8.78
N LEU A 32 -19.17 20.26 -7.82
CA LEU A 32 -18.97 20.48 -6.39
C LEU A 32 -17.60 19.96 -5.90
N MET A 33 -17.13 18.85 -6.47
CA MET A 33 -15.83 18.25 -6.14
C MET A 33 -14.63 19.09 -6.61
N LYS A 34 -14.82 19.93 -7.60
CA LYS A 34 -13.78 20.85 -8.11
C LYS A 34 -13.76 22.19 -7.37
N THR A 35 -14.82 22.46 -6.61
CA THR A 35 -15.00 23.72 -5.91
C THR A 35 -14.52 23.57 -4.47
N LYS A 36 -13.74 24.50 -3.99
CA LYS A 36 -13.41 24.60 -2.57
C LYS A 36 -14.68 25.00 -1.83
N LEU A 37 -15.14 24.15 -0.93
CA LEU A 37 -16.26 24.48 -0.05
C LEU A 37 -15.80 25.41 1.06
N HIS A 38 -16.44 26.57 1.13
CA HIS A 38 -16.25 27.48 2.25
C HIS A 38 -17.16 27.09 3.41
N CYS A 39 -16.54 26.74 4.52
CA CYS A 39 -17.24 26.41 5.75
C CYS A 39 -17.44 27.66 6.57
N MET A 40 -18.70 28.03 6.85
CA MET A 40 -18.99 29.04 7.84
C MET A 40 -19.28 28.40 9.19
N GLU A 41 -18.55 28.75 10.23
CA GLU A 41 -18.99 28.44 11.60
C GLU A 41 -20.19 29.34 11.95
N TYR A 42 -21.21 28.72 12.53
CA TYR A 42 -22.41 29.44 12.99
C TYR A 42 -21.99 30.42 14.09
N ASN A 43 -22.17 31.73 13.82
CA ASN A 43 -21.89 32.91 14.67
C ASN A 43 -20.51 33.57 14.58
N GLU A 44 -19.52 33.03 13.94
CA GLU A 44 -18.27 33.71 13.65
C GLU A 44 -17.90 33.42 12.21
N CYS A 45 -17.92 34.41 11.34
CA CYS A 45 -17.70 34.26 9.89
C CYS A 45 -16.26 33.82 9.56
N GLU A 46 -15.83 32.67 10.03
CA GLU A 46 -14.61 32.02 9.57
C GLU A 46 -14.93 31.04 8.45
N PHE A 47 -14.44 31.36 7.27
CA PHE A 47 -14.51 30.45 6.12
C PHE A 47 -13.38 29.42 6.20
N VAL A 48 -13.72 28.15 6.30
CA VAL A 48 -12.76 27.05 6.22
C VAL A 48 -12.93 26.34 4.89
N ASP A 49 -11.88 26.37 4.07
CA ASP A 49 -11.84 25.62 2.82
C ASP A 49 -11.83 24.11 3.10
N ILE A 50 -12.88 23.39 2.70
CA ILE A 50 -12.97 21.94 2.83
C ILE A 50 -12.82 21.31 1.46
N ASN A 51 -11.86 20.40 1.33
CA ASN A 51 -11.69 19.61 0.14
C ASN A 51 -12.59 18.36 0.22
N LEU A 52 -13.66 18.30 -0.57
CA LEU A 52 -14.58 17.16 -0.61
C LEU A 52 -13.95 15.85 -1.03
N THR A 53 -12.77 15.88 -1.67
CA THR A 53 -12.04 14.65 -2.02
C THR A 53 -11.55 13.86 -0.79
N ASP A 54 -11.53 14.48 0.39
CA ASP A 54 -11.15 13.84 1.64
C ASP A 54 -12.27 12.96 2.23
N TYR A 55 -13.48 13.00 1.65
CA TYR A 55 -14.63 12.23 2.11
C TYR A 55 -15.02 11.13 1.10
N ASN A 56 -15.63 10.06 1.61
CA ASN A 56 -16.11 8.97 0.77
C ASN A 56 -17.35 9.41 -0.03
N ILE A 57 -17.12 9.79 -1.29
CA ILE A 57 -18.13 10.29 -2.21
C ILE A 57 -19.22 9.26 -2.54
N ASP A 58 -18.91 7.96 -2.48
CA ASP A 58 -19.90 6.92 -2.71
C ASP A 58 -21.02 6.93 -1.66
N CYS A 59 -20.71 7.37 -0.43
CA CYS A 59 -21.74 7.59 0.59
C CYS A 59 -22.64 8.77 0.23
N ILE A 60 -22.08 9.84 -0.35
CA ILE A 60 -22.83 11.03 -0.77
C ILE A 60 -23.75 10.71 -1.98
N LYS A 61 -23.23 9.96 -2.97
CA LYS A 61 -23.99 9.55 -4.17
C LYS A 61 -25.19 8.67 -3.87
N LYS A 62 -25.21 7.94 -2.76
CA LYS A 62 -26.31 7.05 -2.36
C LYS A 62 -27.43 7.75 -1.62
N CYS A 63 -27.23 8.98 -1.18
CA CYS A 63 -28.23 9.73 -0.47
C CYS A 63 -29.16 10.43 -1.48
N LYS A 64 -30.45 10.10 -1.47
CA LYS A 64 -31.46 10.93 -2.12
C LYS A 64 -31.58 12.24 -1.34
N ILE A 65 -31.15 13.32 -1.97
CA ILE A 65 -31.26 14.66 -1.41
C ILE A 65 -32.65 15.16 -1.76
N THR A 66 -33.57 15.06 -0.80
CA THR A 66 -34.83 15.80 -0.84
C THR A 66 -34.67 17.05 0.00
N ASP A 67 -35.47 18.08 -0.26
CA ASP A 67 -35.43 19.38 0.43
C ASP A 67 -35.06 19.25 1.92
N LYS A 68 -33.91 19.78 2.30
CA LYS A 68 -33.36 19.83 3.68
C LYS A 68 -32.91 18.52 4.31
N ASN A 69 -32.46 17.54 3.54
CA ASN A 69 -31.83 16.36 4.11
C ASN A 69 -30.35 16.65 4.47
N TRP A 70 -30.06 16.51 5.75
CA TRP A 70 -28.70 16.56 6.27
C TRP A 70 -28.03 15.22 6.13
N ILE A 71 -26.89 15.16 5.47
CA ILE A 71 -26.09 13.95 5.35
C ILE A 71 -25.01 13.98 6.41
N LYS A 72 -25.07 13.03 7.36
CA LYS A 72 -23.96 12.82 8.28
C LYS A 72 -22.79 12.24 7.49
N LEU A 73 -21.70 12.99 7.37
CA LEU A 73 -20.48 12.45 6.81
C LEU A 73 -19.93 11.38 7.74
N PRO A 74 -19.46 10.26 7.19
CA PRO A 74 -18.69 9.33 7.98
C PRO A 74 -17.46 10.06 8.53
N GLU A 75 -17.11 9.74 9.77
CA GLU A 75 -15.90 10.26 10.39
C GLU A 75 -14.70 9.88 9.54
N TYR A 76 -13.88 10.88 9.18
CA TYR A 76 -12.64 10.63 8.46
C TYR A 76 -11.63 9.99 9.40
N VAL A 77 -11.19 8.78 9.07
CA VAL A 77 -10.28 8.01 9.88
C VAL A 77 -8.88 8.09 9.32
N GLU A 78 -7.92 8.50 10.13
CA GLU A 78 -6.50 8.40 9.80
C GLU A 78 -6.00 6.99 10.16
N TYR A 79 -6.09 6.06 9.18
CA TYR A 79 -5.62 4.69 9.35
C TYR A 79 -4.10 4.63 9.47
N LYS A 80 -3.58 3.94 10.47
CA LYS A 80 -2.14 3.77 10.61
C LYS A 80 -1.62 2.73 9.62
N ILE A 81 -0.65 3.15 8.80
CA ILE A 81 -0.05 2.33 7.75
C ILE A 81 1.32 1.82 8.22
N GLY A 82 1.46 0.50 8.35
CA GLY A 82 2.74 -0.16 8.57
C GLY A 82 3.45 -0.39 7.23
N ILE A 83 4.53 0.34 6.98
CA ILE A 83 5.34 0.22 5.76
C ILE A 83 6.45 -0.78 6.01
N ILE A 84 6.47 -1.87 5.23
CA ILE A 84 7.46 -2.94 5.34
C ILE A 84 8.47 -2.82 4.21
N ILE A 85 9.75 -2.74 4.58
CA ILE A 85 10.87 -2.60 3.64
C ILE A 85 11.83 -3.79 3.86
N PRO A 86 11.77 -4.84 3.01
CA PRO A 86 12.79 -5.88 2.99
C PRO A 86 14.07 -5.34 2.36
N ASN A 87 15.23 -5.64 2.94
CA ASN A 87 16.51 -5.17 2.43
C ASN A 87 17.56 -6.27 2.39
N TYR A 88 18.33 -6.28 1.31
CA TYR A 88 19.56 -7.05 1.20
C TYR A 88 20.53 -6.42 0.19
N ASN A 89 21.57 -5.75 0.69
CA ASN A 89 22.63 -5.13 -0.14
C ASN A 89 22.11 -4.07 -1.13
N TYR A 90 21.28 -3.13 -0.65
CA TYR A 90 20.75 -2.01 -1.43
C TYR A 90 21.29 -0.64 -0.98
N GLU A 91 22.59 -0.54 -0.57
CA GLU A 91 23.21 0.72 -0.14
C GLU A 91 23.08 1.87 -1.14
N HIS A 92 22.96 1.56 -2.44
CA HIS A 92 22.90 2.54 -3.51
C HIS A 92 21.48 3.08 -3.81
N THR A 93 20.43 2.52 -3.22
CA THR A 93 19.03 2.91 -3.46
C THR A 93 18.24 3.24 -2.21
N ILE A 94 18.61 2.66 -1.06
CA ILE A 94 17.85 2.77 0.18
C ILE A 94 17.65 4.21 0.68
N GLU A 95 18.59 5.13 0.46
CA GLU A 95 18.41 6.54 0.81
C GLU A 95 17.21 7.13 0.08
N LYS A 96 17.13 6.92 -1.24
CA LYS A 96 16.01 7.41 -2.07
C LYS A 96 14.67 6.78 -1.67
N CYS A 97 14.65 5.48 -1.40
CA CYS A 97 13.49 4.77 -0.91
C CYS A 97 12.94 5.45 0.36
N LEU A 98 13.76 5.58 1.40
CA LEU A 98 13.37 6.17 2.67
C LEU A 98 13.01 7.66 2.56
N GLU A 99 13.76 8.45 1.78
CA GLU A 99 13.44 9.87 1.56
C GLU A 99 12.06 10.05 0.92
N SER A 100 11.63 9.14 0.02
CA SER A 100 10.31 9.21 -0.60
C SER A 100 9.18 9.01 0.42
N ILE A 101 9.42 8.20 1.46
CA ILE A 101 8.47 7.94 2.53
C ILE A 101 8.48 9.10 3.54
N PHE A 102 9.64 9.59 3.91
CA PHE A 102 9.76 10.71 4.86
C PHE A 102 9.22 12.04 4.32
N LYS A 103 9.07 12.19 2.99
CA LYS A 103 8.47 13.38 2.35
C LYS A 103 6.94 13.31 2.26
N GLN A 104 6.31 12.23 2.72
CA GLN A 104 4.87 12.09 2.62
C GLN A 104 4.13 13.13 3.49
N THR A 105 3.08 13.73 2.92
CA THR A 105 2.19 14.66 3.62
C THR A 105 1.34 13.95 4.67
N TYR A 106 1.02 12.68 4.45
CA TYR A 106 0.36 11.82 5.42
C TYR A 106 1.36 11.29 6.44
N THR A 107 1.10 11.49 7.74
CA THR A 107 2.08 11.24 8.79
C THR A 107 1.77 10.05 9.70
N ASN A 108 0.56 9.46 9.60
CA ASN A 108 0.17 8.32 10.44
C ASN A 108 0.66 6.98 9.86
N TYR A 109 1.98 6.79 9.89
CA TYR A 109 2.63 5.54 9.47
C TYR A 109 3.80 5.20 10.38
N GLU A 110 4.23 3.94 10.31
CA GLU A 110 5.50 3.45 10.83
C GLU A 110 6.22 2.60 9.78
N ILE A 111 7.54 2.52 9.86
CA ILE A 111 8.38 1.76 8.93
C ILE A 111 9.06 0.63 9.67
N ILE A 112 8.92 -0.59 9.17
CA ILE A 112 9.69 -1.75 9.61
C ILE A 112 10.67 -2.11 8.49
N PHE A 113 11.92 -1.71 8.68
CA PHE A 113 13.03 -2.04 7.79
C PHE A 113 13.66 -3.34 8.25
N VAL A 114 13.59 -4.39 7.45
CA VAL A 114 14.13 -5.70 7.79
C VAL A 114 15.31 -6.02 6.90
N ASP A 115 16.48 -6.09 7.52
CA ASP A 115 17.73 -6.41 6.85
C ASP A 115 18.02 -7.92 6.87
N ASP A 116 18.05 -8.53 5.69
CA ASP A 116 18.29 -9.95 5.49
C ASP A 116 19.78 -10.27 5.35
N MET A 117 20.58 -9.87 6.37
CA MET A 117 22.04 -10.10 6.47
C MET A 117 22.84 -9.36 5.37
N SER A 118 22.59 -8.07 5.19
CA SER A 118 23.42 -7.26 4.30
C SER A 118 24.88 -7.20 4.75
N THR A 119 25.76 -7.16 3.77
CA THR A 119 27.22 -7.01 3.96
C THR A 119 27.75 -5.64 3.51
N ASP A 120 26.85 -4.81 2.96
CA ASP A 120 27.11 -3.45 2.51
C ASP A 120 26.74 -2.39 3.59
N ASN A 121 26.68 -1.12 3.20
CA ASN A 121 26.35 -0.02 4.11
C ASN A 121 24.83 0.25 4.23
N SER A 122 23.94 -0.60 3.73
CA SER A 122 22.49 -0.35 3.72
C SER A 122 21.92 0.11 5.07
N ILE A 123 22.25 -0.61 6.16
CA ILE A 123 21.78 -0.29 7.51
C ILE A 123 22.34 1.07 7.99
N LYS A 124 23.61 1.33 7.73
CA LYS A 124 24.24 2.60 8.10
C LYS A 124 23.57 3.77 7.40
N ILE A 125 23.31 3.63 6.09
CA ILE A 125 22.64 4.65 5.28
C ILE A 125 21.20 4.84 5.76
N ALA A 126 20.45 3.77 6.02
CA ALA A 126 19.10 3.86 6.55
C ALA A 126 19.04 4.66 7.87
N LYS A 127 19.96 4.38 8.81
CA LYS A 127 20.07 5.15 10.07
C LYS A 127 20.42 6.61 9.84
N GLN A 128 21.35 6.90 8.95
CA GLN A 128 21.77 8.26 8.63
C GLN A 128 20.63 9.06 7.97
N THR A 129 19.90 8.46 7.04
CA THR A 129 18.76 9.08 6.37
C THR A 129 17.65 9.41 7.37
N TYR A 130 17.36 8.50 8.30
CA TYR A 130 16.38 8.75 9.35
C TYR A 130 16.80 9.87 10.31
N LEU A 131 18.07 9.89 10.75
CA LEU A 131 18.59 10.95 11.60
C LEU A 131 18.56 12.33 10.91
N LYS A 132 18.83 12.38 9.60
CA LYS A 132 18.72 13.60 8.79
C LYS A 132 17.27 14.09 8.74
N HIS A 133 16.30 13.18 8.59
CA HIS A 133 14.89 13.49 8.61
C HIS A 133 14.44 14.05 9.96
N ILE A 134 14.75 13.39 11.09
CA ILE A 134 14.41 13.87 12.44
C ILE A 134 15.01 15.26 12.70
N LYS A 135 16.25 15.50 12.33
CA LYS A 135 16.88 16.83 12.50
C LYS A 135 16.11 17.91 11.72
N LYS A 136 15.64 17.59 10.53
CA LYS A 136 14.85 18.52 9.71
C LYS A 136 13.48 18.76 10.33
N GLU A 137 12.79 17.74 10.82
CA GLU A 137 11.52 17.90 11.53
C GLU A 137 11.72 18.79 12.77
N LEU A 138 12.67 18.48 13.64
CA LEU A 138 12.94 19.26 14.85
C LEU A 138 13.31 20.73 14.59
N ALA A 139 13.91 21.03 13.45
CA ALA A 139 14.24 22.40 13.07
C ALA A 139 13.00 23.25 12.71
N HIS A 140 11.88 22.63 12.38
CA HIS A 140 10.61 23.31 12.04
C HIS A 140 9.68 23.49 13.24
N PHE A 141 9.97 22.87 14.40
CA PHE A 141 9.15 23.02 15.60
C PHE A 141 9.59 24.20 16.45
N ASP A 142 8.61 25.01 16.90
CA ASP A 142 8.84 26.03 17.92
C ASP A 142 9.21 25.41 19.27
N TYR A 143 9.84 26.22 20.15
CA TYR A 143 10.43 25.77 21.42
C TYR A 143 9.48 24.95 22.31
N ILE A 144 8.17 25.22 22.28
CA ILE A 144 7.17 24.55 23.13
C ILE A 144 6.84 23.13 22.62
N SER A 145 6.86 22.89 21.31
CA SER A 145 6.59 21.58 20.72
C SER A 145 7.78 20.61 20.81
N LYS A 146 8.97 21.11 21.14
CA LYS A 146 10.18 20.29 21.36
C LYS A 146 10.13 19.39 22.61
N LEU A 147 9.12 19.58 23.46
CA LEU A 147 8.89 18.74 24.64
C LEU A 147 8.26 17.36 24.31
N SER A 148 7.68 17.17 23.15
CA SER A 148 7.22 15.86 22.67
C SER A 148 8.24 15.28 21.70
N ILE A 149 8.96 14.24 22.13
CA ILE A 149 9.85 13.49 21.26
C ILE A 149 8.99 12.85 20.15
N PRO A 150 9.32 13.09 18.86
CA PRO A 150 8.58 12.43 17.78
C PRO A 150 8.56 10.91 18.01
N LYS A 151 7.39 10.28 17.89
CA LYS A 151 7.28 8.82 17.98
C LYS A 151 8.21 8.21 16.94
N GLU A 152 9.02 7.23 17.34
CA GLU A 152 9.97 6.60 16.45
C GLU A 152 9.23 5.99 15.25
N LYS A 153 9.49 6.53 14.05
CA LYS A 153 8.83 6.09 12.82
C LYS A 153 9.55 4.94 12.11
N LEU A 154 10.82 4.70 12.42
CA LEU A 154 11.63 3.68 11.77
C LEU A 154 12.15 2.66 12.78
N LYS A 155 11.74 1.41 12.65
CA LYS A 155 12.31 0.25 13.35
C LYS A 155 13.22 -0.52 12.39
N ILE A 156 14.47 -0.78 12.79
CA ILE A 156 15.44 -1.56 12.01
C ILE A 156 15.62 -2.91 12.67
N VAL A 157 15.29 -3.96 11.93
CA VAL A 157 15.40 -5.36 12.35
C VAL A 157 16.47 -6.05 11.51
N GLN A 158 17.43 -6.71 12.15
CA GLN A 158 18.48 -7.48 11.46
C GLN A 158 18.24 -8.97 11.66
N LEU A 159 18.09 -9.72 10.57
CA LEU A 159 17.93 -11.16 10.64
C LEU A 159 19.25 -11.85 11.02
N LYS A 160 19.13 -12.94 11.76
CA LYS A 160 20.27 -13.78 12.17
C LYS A 160 20.60 -14.88 11.15
N GLN A 161 19.71 -15.12 10.21
CA GLN A 161 19.85 -16.07 9.11
C GLN A 161 19.15 -15.53 7.86
N LYS A 162 19.65 -15.91 6.69
CA LYS A 162 19.07 -15.48 5.41
C LYS A 162 17.72 -16.12 5.17
N ARG A 163 16.68 -15.30 4.93
CA ARG A 163 15.30 -15.76 4.74
C ARG A 163 14.67 -15.25 3.44
N LEU A 164 15.40 -14.44 2.67
CA LEU A 164 14.94 -13.76 1.46
C LEU A 164 13.76 -12.81 1.72
N ASN A 165 13.21 -12.21 0.66
CA ASN A 165 12.17 -11.18 0.80
C ASN A 165 10.93 -11.67 1.54
N GLY A 166 10.47 -12.90 1.25
CA GLY A 166 9.32 -13.48 1.93
C GLY A 166 9.51 -13.60 3.44
N GLY A 167 10.68 -14.13 3.86
CA GLY A 167 11.00 -14.25 5.27
C GLY A 167 11.21 -12.90 5.95
N ALA A 168 11.82 -11.93 5.27
CA ALA A 168 11.96 -10.57 5.79
C ALA A 168 10.60 -9.87 5.99
N ARG A 169 9.66 -10.05 5.05
CA ARG A 169 8.29 -9.51 5.19
C ARG A 169 7.52 -10.19 6.31
N ASN A 170 7.64 -11.52 6.47
CA ASN A 170 7.03 -12.24 7.61
C ASN A 170 7.60 -11.79 8.95
N GLU A 171 8.92 -11.60 9.04
CA GLU A 171 9.53 -11.08 10.27
C GLU A 171 9.02 -9.68 10.62
N ALA A 172 8.85 -8.81 9.60
CA ALA A 172 8.34 -7.47 9.82
C ALA A 172 7.00 -7.43 10.55
N TYR A 173 6.11 -8.41 10.30
CA TYR A 173 4.81 -8.48 10.96
C TYR A 173 4.89 -8.59 12.48
N LEU A 174 5.95 -9.23 13.00
CA LEU A 174 6.17 -9.39 14.44
C LEU A 174 6.58 -8.08 15.13
N HIS A 175 7.00 -7.09 14.33
CA HIS A 175 7.48 -5.80 14.81
C HIS A 175 6.51 -4.64 14.57
N LEU A 176 5.37 -4.91 13.90
CA LEU A 176 4.31 -3.92 13.73
C LEU A 176 3.67 -3.57 15.07
N SER A 177 3.39 -2.30 15.29
CA SER A 177 2.63 -1.86 16.46
C SER A 177 1.19 -2.35 16.40
N ASP A 178 0.55 -2.51 17.57
CA ASP A 178 -0.82 -3.03 17.64
C ASP A 178 -1.83 -2.14 16.93
N ASP A 179 -1.60 -0.84 16.93
CA ASP A 179 -2.44 0.21 16.34
C ASP A 179 -2.28 0.35 14.81
N VAL A 180 -1.49 -0.49 14.15
CA VAL A 180 -1.42 -0.55 12.68
C VAL A 180 -2.70 -1.18 12.12
N ASP A 181 -3.34 -0.49 11.18
CA ASP A 181 -4.58 -0.93 10.52
C ASP A 181 -4.29 -1.67 9.21
N TYR A 182 -3.35 -1.13 8.42
CA TYR A 182 -3.02 -1.62 7.08
C TYR A 182 -1.51 -1.77 6.92
N VAL A 183 -1.12 -2.71 6.06
CA VAL A 183 0.28 -2.99 5.71
C VAL A 183 0.52 -2.61 4.25
N TYR A 184 1.63 -1.93 3.99
CA TYR A 184 2.10 -1.59 2.64
C TYR A 184 3.56 -1.99 2.47
N TYR A 185 3.93 -2.54 1.29
CA TYR A 185 5.28 -3.00 1.01
C TYR A 185 5.99 -2.04 0.06
N VAL A 186 7.20 -1.65 0.43
CA VAL A 186 8.08 -0.84 -0.41
C VAL A 186 9.43 -1.53 -0.49
N ASP A 187 9.83 -1.95 -1.69
CA ASP A 187 11.12 -2.62 -1.87
C ASP A 187 12.27 -1.59 -1.81
N SER A 188 13.43 -2.00 -1.26
CA SER A 188 14.57 -1.10 -0.97
C SER A 188 15.18 -0.42 -2.20
N ASP A 189 14.87 -0.91 -3.40
CA ASP A 189 15.34 -0.34 -4.68
C ASP A 189 14.29 0.53 -5.39
N ASP A 190 13.11 0.70 -4.79
CA ASP A 190 11.97 1.42 -5.31
C ASP A 190 11.61 2.63 -4.43
N TRP A 191 10.57 3.41 -4.79
CA TRP A 191 10.13 4.58 -4.02
C TRP A 191 8.67 4.92 -4.26
N LEU A 192 8.07 5.75 -3.38
CA LEU A 192 6.73 6.29 -3.55
C LEU A 192 6.70 7.34 -4.66
N TYR A 193 5.60 7.38 -5.42
CA TYR A 193 5.50 8.19 -6.66
C TYR A 193 5.63 9.69 -6.41
N ASP A 194 4.90 10.20 -5.40
CA ASP A 194 4.91 11.60 -5.00
C ASP A 194 4.71 11.75 -3.48
N GLU A 195 4.66 12.98 -3.01
CA GLU A 195 4.50 13.30 -1.59
C GLU A 195 3.09 13.04 -1.03
N ASN A 196 2.09 12.80 -1.87
CA ASN A 196 0.71 12.53 -1.49
C ASN A 196 0.31 11.06 -1.60
N ALA A 197 1.23 10.17 -1.96
CA ALA A 197 0.93 8.76 -2.19
C ALA A 197 0.22 8.09 -1.00
N LEU A 198 0.70 8.30 0.23
CA LEU A 198 0.06 7.74 1.44
C LEU A 198 -1.27 8.43 1.78
N LEU A 199 -1.40 9.72 1.49
CA LEU A 199 -2.67 10.44 1.66
C LEU A 199 -3.74 9.89 0.72
N GLU A 200 -3.40 9.66 -0.55
CA GLU A 200 -4.31 9.03 -1.52
C GLU A 200 -4.72 7.61 -1.13
N ILE A 201 -3.78 6.84 -0.58
CA ILE A 201 -4.09 5.54 0.03
C ILE A 201 -5.13 5.73 1.13
N ASN A 202 -4.87 6.60 2.13
CA ASN A 202 -5.79 6.76 3.26
C ASN A 202 -7.19 7.23 2.84
N ARG A 203 -7.28 8.09 1.81
CA ARG A 203 -8.56 8.48 1.23
C ARG A 203 -9.38 7.28 0.73
N LYS A 204 -8.73 6.33 0.08
CA LYS A 204 -9.41 5.11 -0.42
C LYS A 204 -9.71 4.10 0.68
N LEU A 205 -8.93 4.09 1.75
CA LEU A 205 -9.17 3.22 2.91
C LEU A 205 -10.44 3.59 3.70
N GLN A 206 -11.04 4.76 3.48
CA GLN A 206 -12.29 5.14 4.14
C GLN A 206 -13.45 4.16 3.88
N SER A 207 -13.44 3.42 2.78
CA SER A 207 -14.38 2.32 2.50
C SER A 207 -14.04 1.01 3.23
N LYS A 208 -12.97 0.97 4.01
CA LYS A 208 -12.48 -0.16 4.82
C LYS A 208 -12.28 -1.47 4.04
N PRO A 209 -11.64 -1.44 2.85
CA PRO A 209 -11.42 -2.66 2.08
C PRO A 209 -10.43 -3.59 2.78
N ASP A 210 -10.54 -4.90 2.54
CA ASP A 210 -9.50 -5.83 2.99
C ASP A 210 -8.21 -5.67 2.17
N VAL A 211 -8.35 -5.28 0.88
CA VAL A 211 -7.21 -5.01 -0.02
C VAL A 211 -7.49 -3.77 -0.86
N LEU A 212 -6.53 -2.86 -0.91
CA LEU A 212 -6.51 -1.75 -1.85
C LEU A 212 -5.41 -2.01 -2.89
N PHE A 213 -5.79 -2.25 -4.14
CA PHE A 213 -4.85 -2.30 -5.25
C PHE A 213 -4.50 -0.89 -5.71
N VAL A 214 -3.22 -0.62 -5.91
CA VAL A 214 -2.70 0.72 -6.24
C VAL A 214 -2.03 0.74 -7.60
N GLY A 215 -2.06 1.90 -8.26
CA GLY A 215 -1.37 2.12 -9.51
C GLY A 215 0.14 2.22 -9.35
N LEU A 216 0.85 1.89 -10.42
CA LEU A 216 2.29 1.83 -10.48
C LEU A 216 2.83 2.70 -11.60
N ALA A 217 4.08 3.13 -11.46
CA ALA A 217 4.88 3.68 -12.53
C ALA A 217 6.21 2.90 -12.63
N GLU A 218 6.77 2.82 -13.83
CA GLU A 218 8.10 2.27 -14.08
C GLU A 218 9.10 3.40 -14.28
N TYR A 219 10.24 3.31 -13.60
CA TYR A 219 11.37 4.19 -13.86
C TYR A 219 12.46 3.43 -14.60
N LYS A 220 12.84 3.93 -15.77
CA LYS A 220 13.91 3.35 -16.57
C LYS A 220 14.70 4.44 -17.31
N ASN A 221 16.03 4.42 -17.17
CA ASN A 221 16.95 5.32 -17.89
C ASN A 221 16.55 6.81 -17.78
N GLY A 222 16.25 7.29 -16.56
CA GLY A 222 15.89 8.69 -16.31
C GLY A 222 14.45 9.08 -16.64
N LYS A 223 13.62 8.14 -17.11
CA LYS A 223 12.22 8.40 -17.51
C LYS A 223 11.26 7.59 -16.65
N THR A 224 10.19 8.23 -16.22
CA THR A 224 9.07 7.58 -15.52
C THR A 224 7.90 7.41 -16.48
N LYS A 225 7.33 6.21 -16.53
CA LYS A 225 6.12 5.88 -17.31
C LYS A 225 5.07 5.29 -16.37
N ILE A 226 3.86 5.82 -16.39
CA ILE A 226 2.73 5.25 -15.67
C ILE A 226 2.37 3.92 -16.34
N CYS A 227 2.24 2.85 -15.52
CA CYS A 227 1.78 1.54 -15.99
C CYS A 227 0.28 1.54 -16.15
N ASP A 228 -0.22 0.63 -16.99
CA ASP A 228 -1.65 0.38 -17.05
C ASP A 228 -2.13 -0.07 -15.65
N ILE A 229 -3.15 0.63 -15.14
CA ILE A 229 -3.71 0.32 -13.83
C ILE A 229 -4.72 -0.79 -14.03
N PRO A 230 -4.55 -1.94 -13.35
CA PRO A 230 -5.46 -3.06 -13.53
C PRO A 230 -6.87 -2.69 -13.07
N GLU A 231 -7.86 -3.12 -13.84
CA GLU A 231 -9.27 -3.07 -13.46
C GLU A 231 -9.73 -4.49 -13.17
N TYR A 232 -10.14 -4.75 -11.93
CA TYR A 232 -10.68 -6.04 -11.53
C TYR A 232 -12.17 -5.89 -11.23
N LYS A 233 -13.00 -6.74 -11.83
CA LYS A 233 -14.45 -6.77 -11.57
C LYS A 233 -14.78 -7.57 -10.32
N ASP A 234 -13.97 -8.58 -10.05
CA ASP A 234 -14.12 -9.47 -8.91
C ASP A 234 -12.76 -10.02 -8.41
N LYS A 235 -12.79 -10.78 -7.33
CA LYS A 235 -11.60 -11.40 -6.75
C LYS A 235 -10.91 -12.41 -7.67
N TYR A 236 -11.65 -13.01 -8.61
CA TYR A 236 -11.09 -14.01 -9.54
C TYR A 236 -10.26 -13.35 -10.63
N GLU A 237 -10.70 -12.19 -11.11
CA GLU A 237 -9.85 -11.37 -11.99
C GLU A 237 -8.63 -10.82 -11.23
N ALA A 238 -8.79 -10.40 -9.97
CA ALA A 238 -7.70 -9.93 -9.13
C ALA A 238 -6.63 -11.03 -8.92
N ILE A 239 -7.02 -12.27 -8.65
CA ILE A 239 -6.12 -13.42 -8.48
C ILE A 239 -5.24 -13.64 -9.71
N ALA A 240 -5.79 -13.49 -10.91
CA ALA A 240 -5.08 -13.63 -12.16
C ALA A 240 -4.19 -12.41 -12.51
N GLY A 241 -4.41 -11.31 -11.80
CA GLY A 241 -3.76 -10.04 -12.04
C GLY A 241 -2.28 -9.99 -11.62
N TRP A 242 -1.77 -8.77 -11.55
CA TRP A 242 -0.39 -8.52 -11.16
C TRP A 242 -0.14 -8.85 -9.68
N SER A 243 0.87 -9.68 -9.44
CA SER A 243 1.09 -10.30 -8.14
C SER A 243 2.10 -9.59 -7.23
N GLY A 244 2.82 -8.59 -7.71
CA GLY A 244 3.85 -7.89 -6.91
C GLY A 244 3.31 -7.35 -5.58
N SER A 245 4.08 -7.49 -4.52
CA SER A 245 3.68 -7.07 -3.17
C SER A 245 3.41 -5.57 -3.07
N CYS A 246 4.23 -4.75 -3.73
CA CYS A 246 4.14 -3.28 -3.71
C CYS A 246 2.87 -2.70 -4.37
N GLY A 247 2.10 -3.50 -5.11
CA GLY A 247 0.83 -3.09 -5.73
C GLY A 247 -0.40 -3.21 -4.82
N LYS A 248 -0.21 -3.49 -3.54
CA LYS A 248 -1.31 -3.75 -2.61
C LYS A 248 -1.08 -3.13 -1.24
N VAL A 249 -2.10 -2.45 -0.72
CA VAL A 249 -2.24 -2.12 0.69
C VAL A 249 -3.23 -3.12 1.28
N ILE A 250 -2.84 -3.83 2.33
CA ILE A 250 -3.58 -4.97 2.85
C ILE A 250 -3.94 -4.72 4.30
N LYS A 251 -5.19 -4.96 4.70
CA LYS A 251 -5.60 -4.90 6.09
C LYS A 251 -4.71 -5.78 6.94
N LYS A 252 -4.18 -5.26 8.06
CA LYS A 252 -3.21 -5.97 8.90
C LYS A 252 -3.70 -7.37 9.28
N SER A 253 -4.96 -7.50 9.70
CA SER A 253 -5.55 -8.80 10.10
C SER A 253 -5.57 -9.85 8.98
N LEU A 254 -5.60 -9.42 7.71
CA LEU A 254 -5.50 -10.32 6.56
C LEU A 254 -4.03 -10.61 6.23
N ALA A 255 -3.15 -9.59 6.22
CA ALA A 255 -1.74 -9.76 5.89
C ALA A 255 -1.00 -10.68 6.88
N THR A 256 -1.35 -10.60 8.18
CA THR A 256 -0.71 -11.38 9.26
C THR A 256 -1.41 -12.72 9.52
N ARG A 257 -2.47 -13.04 8.79
CA ARG A 257 -3.14 -14.33 8.88
C ARG A 257 -2.18 -15.46 8.48
N GLN A 258 -2.15 -16.54 9.27
CA GLN A 258 -1.20 -17.64 9.08
C GLN A 258 -1.20 -18.21 7.66
N GLU A 259 -2.38 -18.35 7.06
CA GLU A 259 -2.55 -18.84 5.70
C GLU A 259 -2.05 -17.86 4.63
N CYS A 260 -1.95 -16.56 4.95
CA CYS A 260 -1.54 -15.50 4.04
C CYS A 260 -0.05 -15.15 4.12
N LEU A 261 0.71 -15.78 5.03
CA LEU A 261 2.14 -15.54 5.14
C LEU A 261 2.87 -15.89 3.84
N TYR A 262 3.99 -15.22 3.61
CA TYR A 262 4.87 -15.51 2.48
C TYR A 262 5.54 -16.88 2.64
N ASN A 263 5.74 -17.57 1.53
CA ASN A 263 6.63 -18.73 1.49
C ASN A 263 8.08 -18.23 1.55
N GLU A 264 8.87 -18.78 2.47
CA GLU A 264 10.24 -18.36 2.70
C GLU A 264 11.24 -19.18 1.89
N GLY A 265 12.44 -18.63 1.69
CA GLY A 265 13.52 -19.31 0.98
C GLY A 265 13.31 -19.45 -0.53
N THR A 266 12.48 -18.59 -1.13
CA THR A 266 12.25 -18.52 -2.58
C THR A 266 12.32 -17.07 -3.07
N LEU A 267 12.75 -16.88 -4.33
CA LEU A 267 12.73 -15.58 -5.02
C LEU A 267 11.42 -15.34 -5.78
N LYS A 268 10.44 -16.22 -5.65
CA LYS A 268 9.13 -16.17 -6.34
C LYS A 268 7.95 -16.19 -5.35
N GLU A 269 8.15 -15.60 -4.19
CA GLU A 269 7.21 -15.63 -3.06
C GLU A 269 5.91 -14.86 -3.31
N ASP A 270 5.96 -13.79 -4.12
CA ASP A 270 4.86 -12.85 -4.32
C ASP A 270 3.59 -13.50 -4.85
N LYS A 271 3.74 -14.41 -5.82
CA LYS A 271 2.59 -14.99 -6.54
C LYS A 271 1.69 -15.82 -5.66
N ASN A 272 2.27 -16.68 -4.82
CA ASN A 272 1.50 -17.55 -3.94
C ASN A 272 0.85 -16.73 -2.82
N GLN A 273 1.58 -15.78 -2.25
CA GLN A 273 1.02 -14.86 -1.26
C GLN A 273 -0.14 -14.04 -1.87
N HIS A 274 0.00 -13.54 -3.09
CA HIS A 274 -1.06 -12.83 -3.79
C HIS A 274 -2.33 -13.69 -3.96
N CYS A 275 -2.18 -14.96 -4.39
CA CYS A 275 -3.32 -15.88 -4.49
C CYS A 275 -4.02 -16.09 -3.14
N LYS A 276 -3.27 -16.28 -2.06
CA LYS A 276 -3.81 -16.44 -0.71
C LYS A 276 -4.58 -15.19 -0.26
N ILE A 277 -4.00 -14.01 -0.43
CA ILE A 277 -4.65 -12.73 -0.10
C ILE A 277 -5.95 -12.56 -0.88
N CYS A 278 -5.94 -12.75 -2.20
CA CYS A 278 -7.13 -12.62 -3.02
C CYS A 278 -8.20 -13.68 -2.70
N PHE A 279 -7.78 -14.89 -2.31
CA PHE A 279 -8.71 -15.93 -1.88
C PHE A 279 -9.46 -15.55 -0.61
N TYR A 280 -8.71 -15.05 0.40
CA TYR A 280 -9.25 -14.78 1.72
C TYR A 280 -9.83 -13.37 1.89
N MET A 281 -9.63 -12.44 0.93
CA MET A 281 -10.26 -11.12 0.99
C MET A 281 -11.77 -11.21 0.74
N ASN A 282 -12.54 -10.41 1.46
CA ASN A 282 -13.98 -10.26 1.27
C ASN A 282 -14.32 -9.01 0.44
N SER A 283 -13.44 -8.01 0.47
CA SER A 283 -13.63 -6.73 -0.22
C SER A 283 -12.32 -6.18 -0.74
N PHE A 284 -12.39 -5.45 -1.86
CA PHE A 284 -11.25 -4.71 -2.36
C PHE A 284 -11.68 -3.39 -3.01
N GLN A 285 -10.71 -2.50 -3.17
CA GLN A 285 -10.83 -1.25 -3.91
C GLN A 285 -9.65 -1.07 -4.87
N LEU A 286 -9.83 -0.19 -5.85
CA LEU A 286 -8.80 0.16 -6.81
C LEU A 286 -8.48 1.66 -6.69
N LEU A 287 -7.22 1.99 -6.51
CA LEU A 287 -6.73 3.36 -6.59
C LEU A 287 -6.05 3.57 -7.94
N LYS A 288 -6.77 4.22 -8.86
CA LYS A 288 -6.35 4.45 -10.25
C LYS A 288 -5.36 5.63 -10.38
N LYS A 289 -4.43 5.73 -9.42
CA LYS A 289 -3.33 6.71 -9.43
C LYS A 289 -2.01 5.99 -9.23
N PRO A 290 -0.91 6.44 -9.84
CA PRO A 290 0.40 5.90 -9.53
C PRO A 290 0.76 6.26 -8.09
N ILE A 291 1.03 5.26 -7.29
CA ILE A 291 1.43 5.39 -5.88
C ILE A 291 2.89 4.97 -5.69
N TYR A 292 3.36 4.08 -6.53
CA TYR A 292 4.63 3.41 -6.41
C TYR A 292 5.43 3.52 -7.69
N VAL A 293 6.76 3.65 -7.58
CA VAL A 293 7.67 3.65 -8.72
C VAL A 293 8.58 2.43 -8.66
N TRP A 294 8.40 1.52 -9.60
CA TRP A 294 9.27 0.39 -9.82
C TRP A 294 10.53 0.80 -10.59
N ASN A 295 11.69 0.66 -9.96
CA ASN A 295 12.97 1.04 -10.52
C ASN A 295 13.58 -0.05 -11.41
N LYS A 296 13.25 -0.06 -12.69
CA LYS A 296 13.82 -0.96 -13.69
C LYS A 296 15.26 -0.61 -14.12
N SER A 297 15.82 0.48 -13.61
CA SER A 297 17.24 0.82 -13.84
C SER A 297 18.19 0.17 -12.84
N ASN A 298 17.66 -0.51 -11.80
CA ASN A 298 18.51 -1.19 -10.83
C ASN A 298 19.08 -2.48 -11.43
N TYR A 299 20.38 -2.45 -11.78
CA TYR A 299 21.09 -3.58 -12.35
C TYR A 299 21.34 -4.73 -11.35
N LYS A 300 21.17 -4.48 -10.04
CA LYS A 300 21.31 -5.48 -8.95
C LYS A 300 19.97 -6.09 -8.52
N SER A 301 18.84 -5.62 -9.07
CA SER A 301 17.55 -6.17 -8.66
C SER A 301 17.41 -7.66 -9.00
N VAL A 302 16.66 -8.40 -8.20
CA VAL A 302 16.41 -9.84 -8.40
C VAL A 302 15.88 -10.12 -9.80
N THR A 303 15.01 -9.28 -10.33
CA THR A 303 14.45 -9.41 -11.68
C THR A 303 15.47 -9.18 -12.78
N THR A 304 16.43 -8.29 -12.57
CA THR A 304 17.51 -8.00 -13.52
C THR A 304 18.55 -9.11 -13.55
N VAL A 305 18.96 -9.61 -12.38
CA VAL A 305 20.03 -10.64 -12.26
C VAL A 305 19.51 -12.08 -12.30
N ARG A 306 18.21 -12.28 -12.52
CA ARG A 306 17.58 -13.61 -12.46
C ARG A 306 18.28 -14.71 -13.24
N LYS A 307 18.85 -14.41 -14.42
CA LYS A 307 19.52 -15.39 -15.30
C LYS A 307 20.87 -15.87 -14.78
N VAL A 308 21.50 -15.11 -13.89
CA VAL A 308 22.82 -15.40 -13.33
C VAL A 308 22.78 -15.64 -11.81
N ASN A 309 21.59 -15.56 -11.21
CA ASN A 309 21.42 -15.80 -9.78
C ASN A 309 21.37 -17.31 -9.51
N PRO A 310 22.30 -17.87 -8.74
CA PRO A 310 22.34 -19.33 -8.46
C PRO A 310 21.07 -19.84 -7.76
N LEU A 311 20.36 -18.95 -7.04
CA LEU A 311 19.12 -19.32 -6.36
C LEU A 311 17.89 -19.33 -7.28
N TRP A 312 18.02 -18.92 -8.55
CA TRP A 312 16.86 -18.82 -9.43
C TRP A 312 16.26 -20.19 -9.77
N GLU A 313 17.09 -21.18 -10.06
CA GLU A 313 16.63 -22.54 -10.41
C GLU A 313 16.00 -23.23 -9.21
N THR A 314 16.68 -23.21 -8.06
CA THR A 314 16.14 -23.76 -6.81
C THR A 314 14.84 -23.06 -6.40
N SER A 315 14.74 -21.75 -6.59
CA SER A 315 13.52 -20.98 -6.36
C SER A 315 12.40 -21.36 -7.34
N THR A 316 12.73 -21.75 -8.56
CA THR A 316 11.72 -22.22 -9.54
C THR A 316 11.13 -23.55 -9.12
N ILE A 317 11.97 -24.50 -8.70
CA ILE A 317 11.54 -25.80 -8.17
C ILE A 317 10.70 -25.60 -6.89
N ARG A 318 11.20 -24.76 -5.98
CA ARG A 318 10.49 -24.44 -4.75
C ARG A 318 9.13 -23.80 -5.03
N HIS A 319 9.07 -22.85 -5.96
CA HIS A 319 7.82 -22.23 -6.37
C HIS A 319 6.80 -23.22 -6.92
N TRP A 320 7.23 -24.24 -7.63
CA TRP A 320 6.34 -25.30 -8.08
C TRP A 320 5.77 -26.10 -6.89
N ALA A 321 6.64 -26.54 -5.95
CA ALA A 321 6.21 -27.23 -4.74
C ALA A 321 5.23 -26.38 -3.91
N ASP A 322 5.54 -25.11 -3.71
CA ASP A 322 4.70 -24.15 -2.98
C ASP A 322 3.36 -23.90 -3.69
N THR A 323 3.34 -23.92 -5.04
CA THR A 323 2.10 -23.79 -5.83
C THR A 323 1.26 -25.06 -5.74
N LEU A 324 1.88 -26.25 -5.73
CA LEU A 324 1.19 -27.51 -5.50
C LEU A 324 0.58 -27.57 -4.11
N GLN A 325 1.33 -27.17 -3.09
CA GLN A 325 0.82 -27.06 -1.72
C GLN A 325 -0.38 -26.13 -1.65
N LEU A 326 -0.29 -24.92 -2.23
CA LEU A 326 -1.39 -23.97 -2.30
C LEU A 326 -2.63 -24.58 -2.99
N TYR A 327 -2.45 -25.29 -4.10
CA TYR A 327 -3.55 -25.99 -4.77
C TYR A 327 -4.21 -27.01 -3.83
N LEU A 328 -3.42 -27.83 -3.14
CA LEU A 328 -3.97 -28.83 -2.21
C LEU A 328 -4.69 -28.20 -1.02
N GLU A 329 -4.22 -27.09 -0.51
CA GLU A 329 -4.84 -26.34 0.60
C GLU A 329 -6.18 -25.72 0.21
N LEU A 330 -6.33 -25.25 -1.03
CA LEU A 330 -7.51 -24.51 -1.49
C LEU A 330 -8.48 -25.35 -2.32
N LYS A 331 -8.06 -26.51 -2.81
CA LYS A 331 -8.88 -27.41 -3.64
C LYS A 331 -10.21 -27.75 -2.99
N GLY A 332 -11.27 -27.61 -3.79
CA GLY A 332 -12.65 -27.88 -3.37
C GLY A 332 -13.31 -26.78 -2.54
N LYS A 333 -12.61 -25.68 -2.27
CA LYS A 333 -13.18 -24.53 -1.57
C LYS A 333 -13.89 -23.54 -2.50
N ASP A 334 -13.48 -23.50 -3.79
CA ASP A 334 -14.06 -22.61 -4.80
C ASP A 334 -13.69 -23.13 -6.21
N GLU A 335 -14.69 -23.50 -7.03
CA GLU A 335 -14.48 -24.11 -8.34
C GLU A 335 -13.71 -23.21 -9.33
N LYS A 336 -13.92 -21.89 -9.30
CA LYS A 336 -13.21 -20.98 -10.19
C LYS A 336 -11.74 -20.86 -9.81
N ILE A 337 -11.46 -20.91 -8.51
CA ILE A 337 -10.08 -20.90 -7.99
C ILE A 337 -9.39 -22.24 -8.27
N ASP A 338 -10.09 -23.35 -8.17
CA ASP A 338 -9.55 -24.66 -8.53
C ASP A 338 -9.05 -24.67 -9.97
N LYS A 339 -9.87 -24.24 -10.93
CA LYS A 339 -9.49 -24.12 -12.35
C LYS A 339 -8.29 -23.19 -12.57
N PHE A 340 -8.27 -22.04 -11.89
CA PHE A 340 -7.14 -21.11 -11.95
C PHE A 340 -5.85 -21.76 -11.43
N LEU A 341 -5.89 -22.40 -10.27
CA LEU A 341 -4.74 -23.03 -9.64
C LEU A 341 -4.23 -24.24 -10.43
N GLU A 342 -5.11 -25.03 -11.04
CA GLU A 342 -4.75 -26.14 -11.93
C GLU A 342 -3.98 -25.64 -13.16
N SER A 343 -4.50 -24.59 -13.81
CA SER A 343 -3.81 -23.96 -14.94
C SER A 343 -2.44 -23.41 -14.52
N ARG A 344 -2.37 -22.75 -13.38
CA ARG A 344 -1.14 -22.19 -12.83
C ARG A 344 -0.12 -23.28 -12.48
N LEU A 345 -0.56 -24.36 -11.83
CA LEU A 345 0.30 -25.51 -11.50
C LEU A 345 0.91 -26.13 -12.76
N THR A 346 0.10 -26.25 -13.82
CA THR A 346 0.57 -26.73 -15.12
C THR A 346 1.64 -25.81 -15.72
N MET A 347 1.44 -24.50 -15.68
CA MET A 347 2.41 -23.53 -16.18
C MET A 347 3.74 -23.59 -15.41
N VAL A 348 3.68 -23.62 -14.08
CA VAL A 348 4.88 -23.67 -13.22
C VAL A 348 5.62 -25.01 -13.40
N LYS A 349 4.87 -26.13 -13.53
CA LYS A 349 5.46 -27.44 -13.86
C LYS A 349 6.23 -27.39 -15.19
N GLN A 350 5.65 -26.79 -16.23
CA GLN A 350 6.30 -26.65 -17.52
C GLN A 350 7.57 -25.77 -17.44
N GLU A 351 7.55 -24.72 -16.62
CA GLU A 351 8.73 -23.88 -16.38
C GLU A 351 9.87 -24.69 -15.74
N VAL A 352 9.56 -25.57 -14.78
CA VAL A 352 10.55 -26.47 -14.15
C VAL A 352 11.13 -27.44 -15.19
N LEU A 353 10.28 -28.08 -16.00
CA LEU A 353 10.71 -29.02 -17.02
C LEU A 353 11.62 -28.37 -18.08
N ASN A 354 11.23 -27.19 -18.58
CA ASN A 354 12.02 -26.45 -19.58
C ASN A 354 13.38 -25.98 -19.05
N ASN A 355 13.52 -25.77 -17.72
CA ASN A 355 14.80 -25.44 -17.10
C ASN A 355 15.63 -26.65 -16.73
N GLY A 356 15.00 -27.82 -16.55
CA GLY A 356 15.67 -29.12 -16.24
C GLY A 356 16.40 -29.73 -17.44
N ASP A 357 16.04 -29.36 -18.67
CA ASP A 357 16.75 -29.80 -19.89
C ASP A 357 18.09 -29.09 -20.14
N LYS A 358 18.41 -28.09 -19.34
CA LYS A 358 19.75 -27.49 -19.30
C LYS A 358 20.59 -28.29 -18.33
N GLN A 359 21.30 -29.25 -18.85
CA GLN A 359 22.24 -30.19 -18.23
C GLN A 359 22.71 -29.81 -16.82
N TRP A 360 22.40 -30.72 -15.88
CA TRP A 360 23.01 -30.85 -14.57
C TRP A 360 24.50 -31.19 -14.69
#